data_c389d7191e08a8a106023041d6ac3ce6
#
_entry.id   c389d7191e08a8a106023041d6ac3ce6
#
_cell.length_a   1.000
_cell.length_b   1.000
_cell.length_c   1.000
_cell.angle_alpha   90.00
_cell.angle_beta   90.00
_cell.angle_gamma   90.00
#
_symmetry.space_group_name_H-M   'P 1'
#
loop_
_entity.id
_entity.type
_entity.pdbx_description
1 polymer ?
#
loop_
_entity_poly.entity_id
_entity_poly.type
_entity_poly.pdbx_seq_one_letter_code
_entity_poly.pdbx_strand_id
1 'polypeptide(L)'
;QDIDWKKRQISIIMKKTRTQITLPMPVEVGNALYLYITKGRPRNNSGYIFIRSKAPYGKLTGKICTKALWRILPERKDVKGGGFHVTRRTSATNLLRNHAGIDDVMDALGHRDSTSVMKYLLLDDERSRKCGLSLESTGLLLRGGLA
;
A
#
# COMPACT_ATOMS: atom_id res chain seq x y z
N GLN A 1 19.67 10.64 -2.62
CA GLN A 1 19.53 9.69 -1.50
C GLN A 1 18.05 9.57 -1.16
N ASP A 2 17.54 8.37 -1.21
CA ASP A 2 16.08 8.14 -1.07
C ASP A 2 15.60 8.15 0.38
N ILE A 3 16.52 8.18 1.37
CA ILE A 3 16.20 8.22 2.80
C ILE A 3 16.81 9.45 3.45
N ASP A 4 15.95 10.25 4.08
CA ASP A 4 16.35 11.36 4.97
C ASP A 4 16.10 10.91 6.42
N TRP A 5 17.16 10.51 7.10
CA TRP A 5 17.12 10.05 8.48
C TRP A 5 16.75 11.15 9.47
N LYS A 6 17.17 12.39 9.20
CA LYS A 6 16.90 13.54 10.08
C LYS A 6 15.43 13.93 10.02
N LYS A 7 14.88 14.02 8.82
CA LYS A 7 13.47 14.35 8.60
C LYS A 7 12.54 13.14 8.77
N ARG A 8 13.09 11.92 8.92
CA ARG A 8 12.35 10.67 8.93
C ARG A 8 11.43 10.53 7.71
N GLN A 9 12.01 10.67 6.53
CA GLN A 9 11.29 10.63 5.26
C GLN A 9 11.96 9.69 4.27
N ILE A 10 11.14 9.07 3.43
CA ILE A 10 11.58 8.25 2.31
C ILE A 10 11.03 8.88 1.04
N SER A 11 11.91 9.24 0.10
CA SER A 11 11.54 9.74 -1.21
C SER A 11 11.65 8.64 -2.25
N ILE A 12 10.60 8.47 -3.04
CA ILE A 12 10.52 7.42 -4.07
C ILE A 12 10.12 8.04 -5.39
N ILE A 13 10.86 7.73 -6.45
CA ILE A 13 10.47 8.11 -7.82
C ILE A 13 9.63 6.97 -8.41
N MET A 14 8.39 7.26 -8.69
CA MET A 14 7.46 6.33 -9.32
C MET A 14 7.85 6.08 -10.76
N LYS A 15 8.17 4.84 -11.14
CA LYS A 15 8.64 4.50 -12.49
C LYS A 15 7.63 4.82 -13.58
N LYS A 16 6.34 4.62 -13.33
CA LYS A 16 5.28 4.79 -14.31
C LYS A 16 4.95 6.27 -14.56
N THR A 17 4.90 7.06 -13.50
CA THR A 17 4.47 8.47 -13.56
C THR A 17 5.64 9.45 -13.55
N ARG A 18 6.86 8.96 -13.21
CA ARG A 18 8.07 9.76 -12.95
C ARG A 18 7.86 10.84 -11.87
N THR A 19 6.82 10.71 -11.09
CA THR A 19 6.51 11.62 -9.98
C THR A 19 7.30 11.18 -8.75
N GLN A 20 7.89 12.12 -8.05
CA GLN A 20 8.50 11.88 -6.75
C GLN A 20 7.43 11.94 -5.67
N ILE A 21 7.42 10.94 -4.81
CA ILE A 21 6.59 10.90 -3.61
C ILE A 21 7.51 10.89 -2.41
N THR A 22 7.18 11.68 -1.40
CA THR A 22 7.87 11.69 -0.11
C THR A 22 6.91 11.19 0.96
N LEU A 23 7.28 10.10 1.60
CA LEU A 23 6.46 9.45 2.63
C LEU A 23 7.14 9.61 4.00
N PRO A 24 6.37 9.77 5.08
CA PRO A 24 6.91 9.72 6.42
C PRO A 24 7.49 8.31 6.70
N MET A 25 8.56 8.26 7.46
CA MET A 25 9.21 7.02 7.88
C MET A 25 8.95 6.80 9.38
N PRO A 26 8.01 5.91 9.75
CA PRO A 26 7.80 5.52 11.13
C PRO A 26 9.08 4.99 11.79
N VAL A 27 9.19 5.12 13.09
CA VAL A 27 10.40 4.72 13.86
C VAL A 27 10.72 3.24 13.64
N GLU A 28 9.70 2.38 13.62
CA GLU A 28 9.84 0.93 13.42
C GLU A 28 10.44 0.62 12.04
N VAL A 29 9.97 1.33 11.01
CA VAL A 29 10.48 1.18 9.63
C VAL A 29 11.93 1.67 9.57
N GLY A 30 12.24 2.81 10.21
CA GLY A 30 13.59 3.36 10.29
C GLY A 30 14.54 2.38 10.98
N ASN A 31 14.15 1.84 12.11
CA ASN A 31 14.94 0.86 12.86
C ASN A 31 15.19 -0.43 12.06
N ALA A 32 14.16 -0.93 11.38
CA ALA A 32 14.29 -2.12 10.53
C ALA A 32 15.25 -1.87 9.35
N LEU A 33 15.14 -0.71 8.70
CA LEU A 33 16.04 -0.30 7.63
C LEU A 33 17.49 -0.14 8.12
N TYR A 34 17.68 0.51 9.25
CA TYR A 34 18.99 0.68 9.85
C TYR A 34 19.63 -0.67 10.18
N LEU A 35 18.88 -1.56 10.83
CA LEU A 35 19.35 -2.91 11.16
C LEU A 35 19.72 -3.70 9.90
N TYR A 36 18.88 -3.64 8.87
CA TYR A 36 19.17 -4.30 7.60
C TYR A 36 20.44 -3.73 6.96
N ILE A 37 20.59 -2.42 6.86
CA ILE A 37 21.72 -1.78 6.20
C ILE A 37 23.04 -2.09 6.93
N THR A 38 23.01 -2.10 8.25
CA THR A 38 24.21 -2.27 9.07
C THR A 38 24.60 -3.72 9.31
N LYS A 39 23.62 -4.61 9.47
CA LYS A 39 23.87 -6.01 9.84
C LYS A 39 23.41 -7.05 8.82
N GLY A 40 22.33 -6.79 8.10
CA GLY A 40 21.72 -7.78 7.21
C GLY A 40 22.10 -7.65 5.73
N ARG A 41 22.53 -6.47 5.30
CA ARG A 41 22.86 -6.20 3.90
C ARG A 41 24.26 -6.73 3.56
N PRO A 42 24.42 -7.56 2.51
CA PRO A 42 25.75 -7.95 2.04
C PRO A 42 26.61 -6.73 1.70
N ARG A 43 27.89 -6.78 2.06
CA ARG A 43 28.85 -5.72 1.71
C ARG A 43 28.99 -5.64 0.20
N ASN A 44 28.57 -4.54 -0.37
CA ASN A 44 28.59 -4.30 -1.82
C ASN A 44 28.49 -2.81 -2.11
N ASN A 45 29.13 -2.35 -3.20
CA ASN A 45 29.15 -0.95 -3.64
C ASN A 45 27.87 -0.54 -4.40
N SER A 46 26.83 -1.36 -4.41
CA SER A 46 25.56 -1.04 -5.07
C SER A 46 24.88 0.15 -4.38
N GLY A 47 24.40 1.11 -5.16
CA GLY A 47 23.58 2.23 -4.67
C GLY A 47 22.15 1.81 -4.25
N TYR A 48 21.76 0.55 -4.45
CA TYR A 48 20.45 0.05 -4.01
C TYR A 48 20.48 -0.34 -2.55
N ILE A 49 19.46 0.04 -1.79
CA ILE A 49 19.28 -0.38 -0.39
C ILE A 49 19.09 -1.89 -0.35
N PHE A 50 18.07 -2.40 -1.04
CA PHE A 50 17.74 -3.81 -1.05
C PHE A 50 18.42 -4.53 -2.21
N ILE A 51 19.29 -5.47 -1.89
CA ILE A 51 20.03 -6.29 -2.84
C ILE A 51 19.84 -7.79 -2.55
N ARG A 52 20.22 -8.63 -3.51
CA ARG A 52 20.21 -10.09 -3.31
C ARG A 52 21.18 -10.47 -2.19
N SER A 53 20.80 -11.45 -1.39
CA SER A 53 21.67 -11.98 -0.30
C SER A 53 22.80 -12.85 -0.81
N LYS A 54 22.68 -13.37 -2.07
CA LYS A 54 23.69 -14.23 -2.71
C LYS A 54 24.21 -13.56 -3.99
N ALA A 55 25.47 -13.82 -4.33
CA ALA A 55 26.07 -13.35 -5.57
C ALA A 55 25.34 -13.90 -6.81
N PRO A 56 25.31 -13.17 -7.91
CA PRO A 56 25.70 -11.76 -8.05
C PRO A 56 24.74 -10.83 -7.29
N TYR A 57 25.31 -9.97 -6.46
CA TYR A 57 24.56 -9.02 -5.61
C TYR A 57 23.91 -7.93 -6.47
N GLY A 58 22.77 -8.23 -7.01
CA GLY A 58 22.02 -7.30 -7.84
C GLY A 58 20.77 -6.78 -7.14
N LYS A 59 20.13 -5.81 -7.78
CA LYS A 59 18.84 -5.26 -7.36
C LYS A 59 17.79 -6.35 -7.15
N LEU A 60 16.98 -6.23 -6.10
CA LEU A 60 15.83 -7.10 -5.91
C LEU A 60 14.78 -6.88 -7.00
N THR A 61 14.20 -7.98 -7.47
CA THR A 61 13.08 -7.97 -8.41
C THR A 61 11.76 -8.12 -7.65
N GLY A 62 10.65 -7.67 -8.24
CA GLY A 62 9.32 -7.84 -7.65
C GLY A 62 8.97 -9.30 -7.31
N LYS A 63 9.44 -10.26 -8.12
CA LYS A 63 9.26 -11.71 -7.85
C LYS A 63 9.91 -12.15 -6.54
N ILE A 64 11.11 -11.66 -6.25
CA ILE A 64 11.83 -11.98 -5.00
C ILE A 64 11.12 -11.37 -3.81
N CYS A 65 10.68 -10.12 -3.95
CA CYS A 65 9.92 -9.45 -2.91
C CYS A 65 8.60 -10.18 -2.62
N THR A 66 7.88 -10.61 -3.65
CA THR A 66 6.65 -11.40 -3.49
C THR A 66 6.90 -12.72 -2.77
N LYS A 67 7.99 -13.44 -3.11
CA LYS A 67 8.37 -14.66 -2.39
C LYS A 67 8.68 -14.40 -0.91
N ALA A 68 9.32 -13.28 -0.58
CA ALA A 68 9.58 -12.89 0.80
C ALA A 68 8.27 -12.60 1.55
N LEU A 69 7.32 -11.93 0.90
CA LEU A 69 6.00 -11.69 1.47
C LEU A 69 5.25 -12.99 1.79
N TRP A 70 5.29 -13.98 0.89
CA TRP A 70 4.64 -15.29 1.11
C TRP A 70 5.27 -16.12 2.23
N ARG A 71 6.52 -15.86 2.58
CA ARG A 71 7.12 -16.49 3.77
C ARG A 71 6.56 -15.95 5.07
N ILE A 72 6.15 -14.70 5.08
CA ILE A 72 5.58 -14.01 6.24
C ILE A 72 4.07 -14.25 6.32
N LEU A 73 3.41 -14.33 5.17
CA LEU A 73 1.96 -14.51 5.02
C LEU A 73 1.67 -15.72 4.12
N PRO A 74 1.93 -16.94 4.60
CA PRO A 74 1.78 -18.16 3.80
C PRO A 74 0.35 -18.40 3.30
N GLU A 75 -0.66 -17.97 4.07
CA GLU A 75 -2.08 -18.05 3.73
C GLU A 75 -2.46 -17.24 2.49
N ARG A 76 -1.59 -16.31 2.07
CA ARG A 76 -1.82 -15.46 0.89
C ARG A 76 -1.21 -16.00 -0.40
N LYS A 77 -0.47 -17.11 -0.33
CA LYS A 77 0.26 -17.68 -1.46
C LYS A 77 -0.68 -18.09 -2.61
N ASP A 78 -1.80 -18.67 -2.27
CA ASP A 78 -2.76 -19.23 -3.22
C ASP A 78 -3.89 -18.28 -3.62
N VAL A 79 -3.87 -17.05 -3.06
CA VAL A 79 -4.87 -16.03 -3.40
C VAL A 79 -4.51 -15.38 -4.73
N LYS A 80 -5.42 -15.42 -5.70
CA LYS A 80 -5.28 -14.68 -6.97
C LYS A 80 -4.93 -13.21 -6.69
N GLY A 81 -3.80 -12.72 -7.22
CA GLY A 81 -3.34 -11.36 -6.98
C GLY A 81 -2.65 -11.15 -5.61
N GLY A 82 -2.24 -12.23 -4.92
CA GLY A 82 -1.63 -12.21 -3.59
C GLY A 82 -0.21 -11.63 -3.49
N GLY A 83 0.31 -10.96 -4.52
CA GLY A 83 1.60 -10.29 -4.49
C GLY A 83 1.59 -8.92 -3.78
N PHE A 84 2.62 -8.13 -4.00
CA PHE A 84 2.79 -6.79 -3.39
C PHE A 84 1.63 -5.81 -3.63
N HIS A 85 0.78 -6.07 -4.61
CA HIS A 85 -0.45 -5.28 -4.79
C HIS A 85 -1.44 -5.44 -3.63
N VAL A 86 -1.39 -6.57 -2.90
CA VAL A 86 -2.22 -6.76 -1.70
C VAL A 86 -1.84 -5.76 -0.62
N THR A 87 -0.55 -5.58 -0.35
CA THR A 87 -0.09 -4.61 0.66
C THR A 87 -0.53 -3.19 0.32
N ARG A 88 -0.45 -2.81 -0.95
CA ARG A 88 -0.92 -1.51 -1.43
C ARG A 88 -2.44 -1.36 -1.25
N ARG A 89 -3.21 -2.38 -1.59
CA ARG A 89 -4.67 -2.38 -1.41
C ARG A 89 -5.04 -2.27 0.06
N THR A 90 -4.39 -3.07 0.92
CA THR A 90 -4.60 -3.02 2.37
C THR A 90 -4.28 -1.63 2.94
N SER A 91 -3.16 -1.03 2.50
CA SER A 91 -2.79 0.33 2.90
C SER A 91 -3.85 1.34 2.48
N ALA A 92 -4.31 1.29 1.23
CA ALA A 92 -5.38 2.16 0.74
C ALA A 92 -6.66 2.02 1.56
N THR A 93 -7.10 0.78 1.78
CA THR A 93 -8.31 0.51 2.56
C THR A 93 -8.17 0.99 4.01
N ASN A 94 -7.01 0.78 4.63
CA ASN A 94 -6.76 1.25 5.99
C ASN A 94 -6.76 2.78 6.10
N LEU A 95 -6.18 3.49 5.13
CA LEU A 95 -6.22 4.95 5.08
C LEU A 95 -7.67 5.45 4.96
N LEU A 96 -8.45 4.86 4.07
CA LEU A 96 -9.87 5.20 3.91
C LEU A 96 -10.69 4.89 5.15
N ARG A 97 -10.44 3.78 5.84
CA ARG A 97 -11.08 3.42 7.12
C ARG A 97 -10.77 4.42 8.22
N ASN A 98 -9.57 4.96 8.23
CA ASN A 98 -9.15 6.01 9.15
C ASN A 98 -9.53 7.42 8.65
N HIS A 99 -10.55 7.53 7.80
CA HIS A 99 -11.12 8.80 7.32
C HIS A 99 -10.15 9.70 6.53
N ALA A 100 -9.07 9.14 5.96
CA ALA A 100 -8.25 9.90 5.02
C ALA A 100 -9.07 10.29 3.78
N GLY A 101 -8.84 11.48 3.27
CA GLY A 101 -9.43 11.94 2.03
C GLY A 101 -9.01 11.07 0.83
N ILE A 102 -9.83 11.03 -0.21
CA ILE A 102 -9.49 10.30 -1.44
C ILE A 102 -8.21 10.85 -2.05
N ASP A 103 -8.04 12.17 -2.05
CA ASP A 103 -6.87 12.85 -2.59
C ASP A 103 -5.60 12.48 -1.81
N ASP A 104 -5.69 12.43 -0.47
CA ASP A 104 -4.57 11.99 0.39
C ASP A 104 -4.15 10.55 0.09
N VAL A 105 -5.14 9.69 -0.15
CA VAL A 105 -4.87 8.28 -0.52
C VAL A 105 -4.26 8.21 -1.92
N MET A 106 -4.72 9.02 -2.86
CA MET A 106 -4.15 9.11 -4.20
C MET A 106 -2.69 9.55 -4.13
N ASP A 107 -2.39 10.58 -3.37
CA ASP A 107 -1.04 11.12 -3.20
C ASP A 107 -0.12 10.09 -2.53
N ALA A 108 -0.56 9.49 -1.42
CA ALA A 108 0.20 8.46 -0.71
C ALA A 108 0.51 7.24 -1.58
N LEU A 109 -0.39 6.88 -2.49
CA LEU A 109 -0.22 5.77 -3.42
C LEU A 109 0.40 6.19 -4.76
N GLY A 110 0.52 7.50 -5.04
CA GLY A 110 0.99 8.01 -6.33
C GLY A 110 0.06 7.65 -7.49
N HIS A 111 -1.23 7.63 -7.26
CA HIS A 111 -2.25 7.45 -8.30
C HIS A 111 -2.60 8.81 -8.91
N ARG A 112 -2.64 8.87 -10.25
CA ARG A 112 -3.10 10.07 -10.98
C ARG A 112 -4.59 10.08 -11.23
N ASP A 113 -5.25 8.94 -11.06
CA ASP A 113 -6.65 8.74 -11.41
C ASP A 113 -7.42 8.22 -10.20
N SER A 114 -8.48 8.93 -9.86
CA SER A 114 -9.41 8.59 -8.77
C SER A 114 -10.13 7.25 -9.00
N THR A 115 -10.34 6.85 -10.25
CA THR A 115 -10.97 5.56 -10.61
C THR A 115 -10.24 4.38 -9.98
N SER A 116 -8.92 4.49 -9.84
CA SER A 116 -8.11 3.45 -9.20
C SER A 116 -8.35 3.36 -7.69
N VAL A 117 -8.67 4.48 -7.03
CA VAL A 117 -8.96 4.55 -5.59
C VAL A 117 -10.41 4.17 -5.30
N MET A 118 -11.33 4.51 -6.20
CA MET A 118 -12.75 4.13 -6.10
C MET A 118 -12.94 2.63 -5.97
N LYS A 119 -12.09 1.82 -6.62
CA LYS A 119 -12.11 0.36 -6.48
C LYS A 119 -11.85 -0.11 -5.03
N TYR A 120 -11.12 0.66 -4.25
CA TYR A 120 -10.86 0.35 -2.85
C TYR A 120 -12.03 0.75 -1.96
N LEU A 121 -12.74 1.83 -2.31
CA LEU A 121 -13.98 2.23 -1.65
C LEU A 121 -15.09 1.19 -1.82
N LEU A 122 -15.23 0.64 -3.02
CA LEU A 122 -16.23 -0.41 -3.32
C LEU A 122 -15.94 -1.73 -2.58
N LEU A 123 -14.70 -1.93 -2.11
CA LEU A 123 -14.33 -3.10 -1.33
C LEU A 123 -14.54 -2.91 0.19
N ASP A 124 -14.89 -1.70 0.60
CA ASP A 124 -15.22 -1.39 2.00
C ASP A 124 -16.74 -1.39 2.19
N ASP A 125 -17.29 -2.59 2.42
CA ASP A 125 -18.74 -2.82 2.61
C ASP A 125 -19.36 -1.91 3.69
N GLU A 126 -18.62 -1.57 4.75
CA GLU A 126 -19.14 -0.69 5.80
C GLU A 126 -19.36 0.74 5.32
N ARG A 127 -18.46 1.27 4.48
CA ARG A 127 -18.61 2.61 3.90
C ARG A 127 -19.64 2.63 2.79
N SER A 128 -19.69 1.59 1.97
CA SER A 128 -20.71 1.45 0.93
C SER A 128 -22.11 1.43 1.52
N ARG A 129 -22.29 0.80 2.67
CA ARG A 129 -23.57 0.80 3.43
C ARG A 129 -23.90 2.18 4.01
N LYS A 130 -22.89 2.94 4.46
CA LYS A 130 -23.10 4.31 4.97
C LYS A 130 -23.35 5.33 3.86
N CYS A 131 -22.84 5.10 2.66
CA CYS A 131 -23.10 5.92 1.47
C CYS A 131 -24.42 5.52 0.76
N GLY A 132 -24.97 4.37 1.07
CA GLY A 132 -26.31 4.00 0.63
C GLY A 132 -27.33 4.95 1.24
N LEU A 133 -28.11 5.62 0.38
CA LEU A 133 -29.27 6.37 0.85
C LEU A 133 -30.16 5.39 1.64
N SER A 134 -30.33 5.63 2.93
CA SER A 134 -31.31 4.90 3.70
C SER A 134 -32.69 5.17 3.07
N LEU A 135 -33.35 4.10 2.63
CA LEU A 135 -34.72 4.22 2.10
C LEU A 135 -35.67 4.83 3.12
N GLU A 136 -35.33 4.71 4.41
CA GLU A 136 -36.04 5.35 5.51
C GLU A 136 -35.93 6.89 5.47
N SER A 137 -34.79 7.44 5.02
CA SER A 137 -34.58 8.87 4.92
C SER A 137 -35.24 9.51 3.68
N THR A 138 -35.63 8.69 2.71
CA THR A 138 -36.29 9.16 1.46
C THR A 138 -37.80 9.23 1.54
N GLY A 139 -38.41 8.76 2.64
CA GLY A 139 -39.88 8.73 2.79
C GLY A 139 -40.58 7.75 1.83
N LEU A 140 -39.83 6.98 1.04
CA LEU A 140 -40.32 5.91 0.19
C LEU A 140 -40.54 4.63 1.02
N LEU A 141 -41.44 4.70 1.99
CA LEU A 141 -42.07 3.51 2.51
C LEU A 141 -42.88 2.93 1.37
N LEU A 142 -42.45 1.79 0.85
CA LEU A 142 -43.24 0.96 -0.04
C LEU A 142 -44.55 0.64 0.67
N ARG A 143 -45.62 1.42 0.40
CA ARG A 143 -46.97 1.00 0.58
C ARG A 143 -47.27 -0.08 -0.46
N GLY A 144 -46.97 -1.32 -0.11
CA GLY A 144 -47.21 -2.51 -0.89
C GLY A 144 -47.56 -3.60 0.03
N GLY A 145 -48.71 -3.48 0.71
CA GLY A 145 -49.39 -4.60 1.26
C GLY A 145 -49.88 -5.46 0.10
N LEU A 146 -49.33 -6.64 -0.04
CA LEU A 146 -49.96 -7.70 -0.80
C LEU A 146 -51.01 -8.31 0.10
N ALA A 147 -52.27 -8.11 -0.30
CA ALA A 147 -53.39 -8.92 0.17
C ALA A 147 -53.27 -10.32 -0.42
#